data_ec979af3b5eddf4ffc621216dcde43cf
#
_entry.id   ec979af3b5eddf4ffc621216dcde43cf
#
_cell.length_a   1.000
_cell.length_b   1.000
_cell.length_c   1.000
_cell.angle_alpha   90.00
_cell.angle_beta   90.00
_cell.angle_gamma   90.00
#
_symmetry.space_group_name_H-M   'P 1'
#
loop_
_entity.id
_entity.type
_entity.pdbx_description
1 polymer ?
#
loop_
_entity_poly.entity_id
_entity_poly.type
_entity_poly.pdbx_seq_one_letter_code
_entity_poly.pdbx_strand_id
1 'polypeptide(L)'
;VHNSKAFGGKPQKFREVQADAYGYVAELLAKATNQGALDQGVTKEDKEKLLESLRGWGALDKDFRYVQSHAGSNHRGFKIEPAGGLMPVAQPSTPIEMSTLLQSGLWNKINDGHLMEFQTAIFEPVGGMDAIAKGFEKEVGSLVRHNCKVTRIEQNDKGVTVTFSDTKKGGATQQVKADW
;
A
#
# COMPACT_ATOMS: atom_id res chain seq x y z
N VAL A 1 5.74 4.24 4.00
CA VAL A 1 6.43 3.07 4.54
C VAL A 1 7.05 3.47 5.87
N HIS A 2 6.56 2.93 6.98
CA HIS A 2 7.10 3.23 8.30
C HIS A 2 8.12 2.15 8.69
N ASN A 3 9.34 2.54 8.99
CA ASN A 3 10.35 1.65 9.56
C ASN A 3 10.18 1.65 11.08
N SER A 4 9.70 0.54 11.63
CA SER A 4 9.66 0.35 13.08
C SER A 4 10.76 -0.59 13.55
N LYS A 5 11.35 -0.30 14.71
CA LYS A 5 12.30 -1.20 15.37
C LYS A 5 11.70 -2.59 15.63
N ALA A 6 10.38 -2.67 15.84
CA ALA A 6 9.65 -3.93 16.03
C ALA A 6 9.77 -4.90 14.83
N PHE A 7 10.02 -4.37 13.63
CA PHE A 7 10.25 -5.17 12.42
C PHE A 7 11.73 -5.28 12.03
N GLY A 8 12.64 -5.00 12.95
CA GLY A 8 14.08 -4.99 12.65
C GLY A 8 14.47 -3.97 11.58
N GLY A 9 13.73 -2.86 11.49
CA GLY A 9 13.95 -1.82 10.47
C GLY A 9 13.44 -2.16 9.07
N LYS A 10 12.82 -3.32 8.86
CA LYS A 10 12.28 -3.71 7.56
C LYS A 10 10.96 -2.97 7.27
N PRO A 11 10.79 -2.43 6.05
CA PRO A 11 9.56 -1.77 5.65
C PRO A 11 8.41 -2.79 5.58
N GLN A 12 7.21 -2.39 6.03
CA GLN A 12 5.98 -3.17 5.91
C GLN A 12 5.04 -2.52 4.89
N LYS A 13 4.32 -3.34 4.15
CA LYS A 13 3.27 -2.83 3.26
C LYS A 13 2.08 -2.35 4.09
N PHE A 14 1.58 -1.15 3.82
CA PHE A 14 0.44 -0.59 4.57
C PHE A 14 -0.78 -1.52 4.55
N ARG A 15 -1.11 -2.11 3.40
CA ARG A 15 -2.22 -3.06 3.27
C ARG A 15 -2.08 -4.26 4.20
N GLU A 16 -0.87 -4.80 4.39
CA GLU A 16 -0.63 -5.93 5.28
C GLU A 16 -0.85 -5.55 6.73
N VAL A 17 -0.32 -4.39 7.14
CA VAL A 17 -0.51 -3.84 8.50
C VAL A 17 -1.99 -3.58 8.78
N GLN A 18 -2.70 -2.98 7.85
CA GLN A 18 -4.13 -2.67 7.99
C GLN A 18 -4.99 -3.94 8.06
N ALA A 19 -4.74 -4.90 7.17
CA ALA A 19 -5.47 -6.17 7.18
C ALA A 19 -5.27 -6.94 8.48
N ASP A 20 -4.04 -7.00 8.99
CA ASP A 20 -3.72 -7.68 10.24
C ASP A 20 -4.36 -6.97 11.44
N ALA A 21 -4.34 -5.64 11.48
CA ALA A 21 -4.97 -4.87 12.54
C ALA A 21 -6.49 -5.09 12.58
N TYR A 22 -7.15 -5.01 11.44
CA TYR A 22 -8.60 -5.28 11.35
C TYR A 22 -8.94 -6.73 11.66
N GLY A 23 -8.13 -7.67 11.17
CA GLY A 23 -8.33 -9.10 11.44
C GLY A 23 -8.26 -9.42 12.94
N TYR A 24 -7.26 -8.90 13.64
CA TYR A 24 -7.14 -9.10 15.08
C TYR A 24 -8.23 -8.39 15.90
N VAL A 25 -8.63 -7.17 15.51
CA VAL A 25 -9.76 -6.50 16.17
C VAL A 25 -11.05 -7.31 15.99
N ALA A 26 -11.30 -7.78 14.76
CA ALA A 26 -12.47 -8.60 14.48
C ALA A 26 -12.44 -9.92 15.29
N GLU A 27 -11.30 -10.57 15.39
CA GLU A 27 -11.13 -11.78 16.21
C GLU A 27 -11.44 -11.51 17.67
N LEU A 28 -10.84 -10.47 18.26
CA LEU A 28 -11.05 -10.13 19.66
C LEU A 28 -12.52 -9.79 19.94
N LEU A 29 -13.15 -8.99 19.06
CA LEU A 29 -14.55 -8.60 19.20
C LEU A 29 -15.50 -9.81 19.00
N ALA A 30 -15.23 -10.67 18.02
CA ALA A 30 -16.03 -11.88 17.79
C ALA A 30 -15.95 -12.83 18.97
N LYS A 31 -14.77 -13.04 19.55
CA LYS A 31 -14.60 -13.86 20.74
C LYS A 31 -15.32 -13.27 21.96
N ALA A 32 -15.17 -11.98 22.21
CA ALA A 32 -15.88 -11.29 23.29
C ALA A 32 -17.40 -11.39 23.12
N THR A 33 -17.90 -11.16 21.92
CA THR A 33 -19.33 -11.28 21.57
C THR A 33 -19.83 -12.71 21.81
N ASN A 34 -19.09 -13.71 21.36
CA ASN A 34 -19.46 -15.11 21.51
C ASN A 34 -19.42 -15.56 22.99
N GLN A 35 -18.58 -14.96 23.80
CA GLN A 35 -18.49 -15.21 25.25
C GLN A 35 -19.52 -14.44 26.08
N GLY A 36 -20.40 -13.67 25.46
CA GLY A 36 -21.49 -12.94 26.13
C GLY A 36 -21.13 -11.54 26.64
N ALA A 37 -19.99 -10.99 26.29
CA ALA A 37 -19.58 -9.65 26.73
C ALA A 37 -20.53 -8.53 26.30
N LEU A 38 -21.32 -8.74 25.24
CA LEU A 38 -22.28 -7.78 24.68
C LEU A 38 -23.76 -8.16 24.94
N ASP A 39 -24.04 -9.19 25.73
CA ASP A 39 -25.41 -9.74 25.91
C ASP A 39 -26.40 -8.75 26.52
N GLN A 40 -25.93 -7.69 27.15
CA GLN A 40 -26.81 -6.62 27.67
C GLN A 40 -27.13 -5.53 26.63
N GLY A 41 -26.39 -5.46 25.55
CA GLY A 41 -26.49 -4.39 24.55
C GLY A 41 -27.10 -4.80 23.21
N VAL A 42 -27.18 -6.11 22.92
CA VAL A 42 -27.62 -6.64 21.63
C VAL A 42 -28.54 -7.84 21.80
N THR A 43 -29.53 -7.98 20.90
CA THR A 43 -30.40 -9.16 20.87
C THR A 43 -29.64 -10.40 20.39
N LYS A 44 -30.22 -11.59 20.57
CA LYS A 44 -29.63 -12.82 20.05
C LYS A 44 -29.45 -12.77 18.52
N GLU A 45 -30.46 -12.25 17.81
CA GLU A 45 -30.39 -12.10 16.35
C GLU A 45 -29.31 -11.11 15.92
N ASP A 46 -29.20 -9.96 16.61
CA ASP A 46 -28.13 -8.98 16.34
C ASP A 46 -26.75 -9.57 16.59
N LYS A 47 -26.61 -10.39 17.63
CA LYS A 47 -25.36 -11.09 17.95
C LYS A 47 -24.93 -12.03 16.82
N GLU A 48 -25.86 -12.82 16.27
CA GLU A 48 -25.60 -13.71 15.14
C GLU A 48 -25.13 -12.92 13.90
N LYS A 49 -25.86 -11.84 13.56
CA LYS A 49 -25.51 -10.95 12.43
C LYS A 49 -24.16 -10.25 12.64
N LEU A 50 -23.88 -9.80 13.86
CA LEU A 50 -22.60 -9.19 14.20
C LEU A 50 -21.44 -10.17 14.02
N LEU A 51 -21.59 -11.40 14.51
CA LEU A 51 -20.58 -12.45 14.36
C LEU A 51 -20.31 -12.81 12.89
N GLU A 52 -21.37 -12.87 12.07
CA GLU A 52 -21.23 -13.09 10.63
C GLU A 52 -20.50 -11.91 9.96
N SER A 53 -20.88 -10.68 10.29
CA SER A 53 -20.24 -9.47 9.77
C SER A 53 -18.77 -9.39 10.14
N LEU A 54 -18.41 -9.71 11.40
CA LEU A 54 -17.03 -9.73 11.88
C LEU A 54 -16.21 -10.81 11.19
N ARG A 55 -16.82 -11.97 10.89
CA ARG A 55 -16.13 -13.03 10.13
C ARG A 55 -15.74 -12.54 8.75
N GLY A 56 -16.67 -11.90 8.03
CA GLY A 56 -16.39 -11.34 6.70
C GLY A 56 -15.39 -10.18 6.76
N TRP A 57 -15.63 -9.22 7.65
CA TRP A 57 -14.82 -8.02 7.77
C TRP A 57 -13.37 -8.29 8.19
N GLY A 58 -13.16 -9.23 9.12
CA GLY A 58 -11.83 -9.61 9.61
C GLY A 58 -11.21 -10.80 8.89
N ALA A 59 -11.86 -11.36 7.86
CA ALA A 59 -11.42 -12.61 7.22
C ALA A 59 -11.12 -13.73 8.22
N LEU A 60 -12.05 -13.96 9.16
CA LEU A 60 -11.90 -14.96 10.21
C LEU A 60 -12.31 -16.35 9.71
N ASP A 61 -11.67 -17.38 10.26
CA ASP A 61 -12.08 -18.77 10.05
C ASP A 61 -13.40 -19.11 10.77
N LYS A 62 -13.83 -20.38 10.66
CA LYS A 62 -15.05 -20.86 11.33
C LYS A 62 -15.05 -20.72 12.85
N ASP A 63 -13.86 -20.68 13.46
CA ASP A 63 -13.65 -20.59 14.91
C ASP A 63 -13.34 -19.14 15.36
N PHE A 64 -13.67 -18.16 14.50
CA PHE A 64 -13.42 -16.72 14.69
C PHE A 64 -11.94 -16.39 14.94
N ARG A 65 -11.01 -17.06 14.25
CA ARG A 65 -9.57 -16.79 14.33
C ARG A 65 -9.08 -16.11 13.07
N TYR A 66 -8.23 -15.13 13.23
CA TYR A 66 -7.50 -14.51 12.13
C TYR A 66 -6.27 -15.35 11.78
N VAL A 67 -6.33 -16.10 10.69
CA VAL A 67 -5.27 -17.06 10.29
C VAL A 67 -4.90 -16.88 8.82
N GLN A 68 -3.66 -17.27 8.48
CA GLN A 68 -3.10 -17.12 7.14
C GLN A 68 -4.00 -17.70 6.03
N SER A 69 -4.61 -18.84 6.25
CA SER A 69 -5.45 -19.51 5.26
C SER A 69 -6.68 -18.71 4.83
N HIS A 70 -7.17 -17.82 5.68
CA HIS A 70 -8.34 -16.96 5.42
C HIS A 70 -7.96 -15.51 5.12
N ALA A 71 -6.93 -14.99 5.77
CA ALA A 71 -6.46 -13.62 5.61
C ALA A 71 -5.74 -13.37 4.26
N GLY A 72 -5.36 -14.43 3.54
CA GLY A 72 -4.39 -14.34 2.45
C GLY A 72 -4.80 -13.45 1.30
N SER A 73 -5.70 -13.95 0.43
CA SER A 73 -5.85 -13.35 -0.90
C SER A 73 -6.58 -12.02 -0.93
N ASN A 74 -7.72 -11.93 -0.23
CA ASN A 74 -8.63 -10.78 -0.40
C ASN A 74 -8.28 -9.59 0.49
N HIS A 75 -7.66 -9.83 1.63
CA HIS A 75 -7.37 -8.80 2.64
C HIS A 75 -5.89 -8.45 2.65
N ARG A 76 -5.05 -9.42 2.90
CA ARG A 76 -3.62 -9.20 3.12
C ARG A 76 -2.80 -9.26 1.83
N GLY A 77 -3.11 -10.17 0.92
CA GLY A 77 -2.38 -10.44 -0.31
C GLY A 77 -1.41 -11.62 -0.19
N PHE A 78 -0.57 -11.78 -1.19
CA PHE A 78 0.28 -12.94 -1.38
C PHE A 78 1.75 -12.64 -1.14
N LYS A 79 2.49 -13.66 -0.71
CA LYS A 79 3.94 -13.71 -0.77
C LYS A 79 4.40 -14.06 -2.20
N ILE A 80 3.68 -15.00 -2.83
CA ILE A 80 3.82 -15.33 -4.26
C ILE A 80 2.45 -15.08 -4.87
N GLU A 81 2.35 -14.12 -5.80
CA GLU A 81 1.10 -13.74 -6.46
C GLU A 81 0.56 -14.91 -7.32
N PRO A 82 -0.76 -15.06 -7.40
CA PRO A 82 -1.36 -16.02 -8.31
C PRO A 82 -1.08 -15.59 -9.75
N ALA A 83 -0.58 -16.54 -10.55
CA ALA A 83 -0.31 -16.33 -11.97
C ALA A 83 -0.70 -17.58 -12.75
N GLY A 84 -0.91 -17.45 -14.05
CA GLY A 84 -1.29 -18.55 -14.93
C GLY A 84 -0.08 -19.31 -15.50
N GLY A 85 -0.36 -20.44 -16.14
CA GLY A 85 0.61 -21.24 -16.86
C GLY A 85 1.57 -22.00 -15.97
N LEU A 86 2.86 -21.90 -16.26
CA LEU A 86 3.94 -22.59 -15.51
C LEU A 86 4.44 -21.82 -14.28
N MET A 87 3.74 -20.78 -13.88
CA MET A 87 4.13 -19.97 -12.71
C MET A 87 3.95 -20.75 -11.39
N PRO A 88 4.71 -20.42 -10.35
CA PRO A 88 4.58 -21.05 -9.04
C PRO A 88 3.15 -20.93 -8.48
N VAL A 89 2.75 -21.90 -7.68
CA VAL A 89 1.48 -21.85 -6.95
C VAL A 89 1.46 -20.63 -6.03
N ALA A 90 0.35 -19.89 -6.06
CA ALA A 90 0.14 -18.75 -5.19
C ALA A 90 0.34 -19.09 -3.71
N GLN A 91 1.07 -18.26 -2.99
CA GLN A 91 1.28 -18.43 -1.55
C GLN A 91 0.76 -17.22 -0.80
N PRO A 92 -0.22 -17.37 0.09
CA PRO A 92 -0.66 -16.29 0.97
C PRO A 92 0.49 -15.76 1.82
N SER A 93 0.51 -14.45 2.08
CA SER A 93 1.47 -13.86 3.01
C SER A 93 1.09 -14.19 4.46
N THR A 94 2.09 -14.28 5.33
CA THR A 94 1.89 -14.62 6.75
C THR A 94 1.50 -13.38 7.55
N PRO A 95 0.43 -13.42 8.36
CA PRO A 95 0.10 -12.33 9.28
C PRO A 95 1.25 -11.94 10.20
N ILE A 96 1.34 -10.64 10.47
CA ILE A 96 2.25 -10.12 11.49
C ILE A 96 1.68 -10.51 12.86
N GLU A 97 2.52 -10.97 13.76
CA GLU A 97 2.09 -11.26 15.13
C GLU A 97 1.48 -10.02 15.80
N MET A 98 0.32 -10.18 16.47
CA MET A 98 -0.41 -9.07 17.09
C MET A 98 0.45 -8.26 18.05
N SER A 99 1.29 -8.92 18.88
CA SER A 99 2.19 -8.23 19.79
C SER A 99 3.21 -7.35 19.06
N THR A 100 3.78 -7.85 17.97
CA THR A 100 4.72 -7.10 17.12
C THR A 100 4.04 -5.89 16.48
N LEU A 101 2.80 -6.07 16.00
CA LEU A 101 2.01 -5.00 15.41
C LEU A 101 1.71 -3.89 16.41
N LEU A 102 1.31 -4.24 17.64
CA LEU A 102 1.06 -3.29 18.73
C LEU A 102 2.34 -2.54 19.12
N GLN A 103 3.46 -3.25 19.32
CA GLN A 103 4.75 -2.64 19.69
C GLN A 103 5.31 -1.73 18.59
N SER A 104 4.93 -1.94 17.33
CA SER A 104 5.38 -1.11 16.22
C SER A 104 4.83 0.30 16.24
N GLY A 105 3.72 0.56 16.95
CA GLY A 105 2.95 1.81 16.92
C GLY A 105 2.16 2.02 15.62
N LEU A 106 2.25 1.11 14.65
CA LEU A 106 1.53 1.26 13.37
C LEU A 106 0.02 1.07 13.52
N TRP A 107 -0.42 0.42 14.60
CA TRP A 107 -1.83 0.29 14.92
C TRP A 107 -2.58 1.63 14.93
N ASN A 108 -1.95 2.68 15.46
CA ASN A 108 -2.52 4.01 15.52
C ASN A 108 -2.62 4.70 14.15
N LYS A 109 -1.97 4.15 13.13
CA LYS A 109 -1.90 4.71 11.78
C LYS A 109 -2.81 4.04 10.76
N ILE A 110 -3.50 2.97 11.16
CA ILE A 110 -4.36 2.22 10.22
C ILE A 110 -5.54 3.03 9.69
N ASN A 111 -5.98 4.01 10.44
CA ASN A 111 -7.11 4.88 10.08
C ASN A 111 -6.69 6.17 9.37
N ASP A 112 -5.40 6.43 9.18
CA ASP A 112 -4.94 7.66 8.52
C ASP A 112 -5.57 7.85 7.13
N GLY A 113 -5.80 6.77 6.40
CA GLY A 113 -6.48 6.80 5.09
C GLY A 113 -7.98 7.15 5.13
N HIS A 114 -8.60 7.17 6.31
CA HIS A 114 -10.00 7.56 6.52
C HIS A 114 -10.14 9.01 7.00
N LEU A 115 -9.03 9.71 7.22
CA LEU A 115 -9.06 11.12 7.57
C LEU A 115 -9.60 11.92 6.39
N MET A 116 -10.30 13.00 6.70
CA MET A 116 -10.93 13.86 5.70
C MET A 116 -9.93 14.40 4.68
N GLU A 117 -8.70 14.67 5.10
CA GLU A 117 -7.60 15.16 4.27
C GLU A 117 -7.16 14.16 3.19
N PHE A 118 -7.43 12.88 3.39
CA PHE A 118 -7.10 11.79 2.47
C PHE A 118 -8.29 11.29 1.66
N GLN A 119 -9.40 12.04 1.65
CA GLN A 119 -10.56 11.70 0.81
C GLN A 119 -10.12 11.66 -0.65
N THR A 120 -10.38 10.54 -1.29
CA THR A 120 -10.14 10.38 -2.72
C THR A 120 -11.23 11.13 -3.48
N ALA A 121 -10.90 12.32 -3.97
CA ALA A 121 -11.71 12.95 -4.99
C ALA A 121 -11.50 12.19 -6.30
N ILE A 122 -12.54 11.51 -6.77
CA ILE A 122 -12.49 10.78 -8.05
C ILE A 122 -12.90 11.76 -9.14
N PHE A 123 -11.92 12.51 -9.66
CA PHE A 123 -12.11 13.38 -10.83
C PHE A 123 -11.22 12.88 -11.96
N GLU A 124 -11.76 12.90 -13.16
CA GLU A 124 -10.98 12.71 -14.37
C GLU A 124 -10.87 14.04 -15.13
N PRO A 125 -9.69 14.35 -15.69
CA PRO A 125 -9.57 15.49 -16.60
C PRO A 125 -10.44 15.28 -17.85
N VAL A 126 -11.17 16.31 -18.26
CA VAL A 126 -11.90 16.28 -19.52
C VAL A 126 -10.91 16.08 -20.67
N GLY A 127 -11.12 15.02 -21.46
CA GLY A 127 -10.22 14.63 -22.55
C GLY A 127 -9.19 13.57 -22.19
N GLY A 128 -9.26 13.00 -20.97
CA GLY A 128 -8.40 11.89 -20.52
C GLY A 128 -7.20 12.32 -19.68
N MET A 129 -6.52 11.36 -19.07
CA MET A 129 -5.40 11.59 -18.13
C MET A 129 -4.18 12.26 -18.77
N ASP A 130 -4.00 12.16 -20.07
CA ASP A 130 -2.94 12.85 -20.81
C ASP A 130 -3.09 14.38 -20.81
N ALA A 131 -4.29 14.90 -20.49
CA ALA A 131 -4.51 16.34 -20.31
C ALA A 131 -3.62 16.93 -19.20
N ILE A 132 -3.26 16.15 -18.18
CA ILE A 132 -2.33 16.57 -17.13
C ILE A 132 -0.93 16.78 -17.72
N ALA A 133 -0.41 15.81 -18.49
CA ALA A 133 0.89 15.92 -19.14
C ALA A 133 0.92 17.10 -20.15
N LYS A 134 -0.15 17.28 -20.93
CA LYS A 134 -0.30 18.41 -21.86
C LYS A 134 -0.37 19.76 -21.15
N GLY A 135 -0.98 19.80 -19.96
CA GLY A 135 -0.99 20.99 -19.10
C GLY A 135 0.43 21.38 -18.68
N PHE A 136 1.22 20.44 -18.22
CA PHE A 136 2.64 20.67 -17.90
C PHE A 136 3.44 21.06 -19.13
N GLU A 137 3.25 20.40 -20.27
CA GLU A 137 3.95 20.71 -21.51
C GLU A 137 3.69 22.16 -21.96
N LYS A 138 2.45 22.65 -21.81
CA LYS A 138 2.10 24.03 -22.11
C LYS A 138 2.89 25.05 -21.30
N GLU A 139 3.12 24.76 -20.00
CA GLU A 139 3.81 25.69 -19.10
C GLU A 139 5.35 25.57 -19.15
N VAL A 140 5.86 24.34 -19.23
CA VAL A 140 7.32 24.07 -19.10
C VAL A 140 7.95 23.45 -20.34
N GLY A 141 7.15 23.19 -21.41
CA GLY A 141 7.63 22.50 -22.60
C GLY A 141 8.82 23.17 -23.29
N SER A 142 8.89 24.50 -23.23
CA SER A 142 10.04 25.26 -23.75
C SER A 142 11.35 24.97 -23.00
N LEU A 143 11.27 24.48 -21.75
CA LEU A 143 12.41 24.11 -20.91
C LEU A 143 12.77 22.62 -21.05
N VAL A 144 11.85 21.81 -21.64
CA VAL A 144 12.05 20.36 -21.76
C VAL A 144 12.79 20.03 -23.04
N ARG A 145 13.88 19.28 -22.91
CA ARG A 145 14.68 18.80 -24.04
C ARG A 145 14.35 17.33 -24.31
N HIS A 146 13.49 17.09 -25.30
CA HIS A 146 13.08 15.75 -25.70
C HIS A 146 14.22 14.97 -26.42
N ASN A 147 14.06 13.65 -26.49
CA ASN A 147 14.98 12.71 -27.14
C ASN A 147 16.40 12.70 -26.55
N CYS A 148 16.54 13.13 -25.32
CA CYS A 148 17.80 13.10 -24.56
C CYS A 148 17.77 11.94 -23.56
N LYS A 149 18.46 10.85 -23.86
CA LYS A 149 18.65 9.72 -22.95
C LYS A 149 19.76 10.04 -21.98
N VAL A 150 19.42 10.35 -20.73
CA VAL A 150 20.41 10.56 -19.67
C VAL A 150 21.09 9.23 -19.33
N THR A 151 22.42 9.22 -19.34
CA THR A 151 23.24 8.04 -19.06
C THR A 151 24.02 8.16 -17.76
N ARG A 152 24.28 9.40 -17.31
CA ARG A 152 25.04 9.65 -16.07
C ARG A 152 24.66 11.01 -15.48
N ILE A 153 24.56 11.05 -14.16
CA ILE A 153 24.41 12.29 -13.37
C ILE A 153 25.52 12.28 -12.32
N GLU A 154 26.35 13.33 -12.30
CA GLU A 154 27.42 13.52 -11.33
C GLU A 154 27.17 14.81 -10.57
N GLN A 155 27.15 14.72 -9.26
CA GLN A 155 26.97 15.86 -8.36
C GLN A 155 28.19 16.02 -7.46
N ASN A 156 28.65 17.25 -7.28
CA ASN A 156 29.70 17.63 -6.34
C ASN A 156 29.43 19.01 -5.78
N ASP A 157 30.31 19.53 -4.93
CA ASP A 157 30.15 20.84 -4.27
C ASP A 157 30.11 22.03 -5.25
N LYS A 158 30.40 21.81 -6.54
CA LYS A 158 30.42 22.86 -7.60
C LYS A 158 29.22 22.75 -8.56
N GLY A 159 28.27 21.85 -8.28
CA GLY A 159 27.08 21.69 -9.10
C GLY A 159 26.88 20.28 -9.65
N VAL A 160 26.06 20.17 -10.68
CA VAL A 160 25.65 18.91 -11.30
C VAL A 160 26.09 18.85 -12.76
N THR A 161 26.64 17.72 -13.19
CA THR A 161 26.93 17.44 -14.58
C THR A 161 26.04 16.29 -15.05
N VAL A 162 25.23 16.53 -16.08
CA VAL A 162 24.36 15.52 -16.69
C VAL A 162 24.92 15.12 -18.04
N THR A 163 25.20 13.83 -18.20
CA THR A 163 25.65 13.24 -19.45
C THR A 163 24.45 12.56 -20.14
N PHE A 164 24.22 12.86 -21.39
CA PHE A 164 23.10 12.32 -22.17
C PHE A 164 23.47 12.07 -23.62
N SER A 165 22.67 11.26 -24.31
CA SER A 165 22.80 11.03 -25.75
C SER A 165 21.50 11.46 -26.46
N ASP A 166 21.63 12.10 -27.63
CA ASP A 166 20.50 12.44 -28.48
C ASP A 166 20.07 11.19 -29.27
N THR A 167 18.90 10.65 -28.96
CA THR A 167 18.39 9.42 -29.58
C THR A 167 17.98 9.59 -31.03
N LYS A 168 17.78 10.84 -31.53
CA LYS A 168 17.45 11.14 -32.92
C LYS A 168 18.69 11.43 -33.79
N LYS A 169 19.78 11.90 -33.20
CA LYS A 169 20.99 12.33 -33.91
C LYS A 169 22.17 11.35 -33.79
N GLY A 170 21.90 10.05 -33.88
CA GLY A 170 22.97 9.04 -33.92
C GLY A 170 23.68 8.78 -32.59
N GLY A 171 23.11 9.21 -31.47
CA GLY A 171 23.57 8.82 -30.13
C GLY A 171 24.85 9.50 -29.63
N ALA A 172 25.29 10.62 -30.24
CA ALA A 172 26.43 11.36 -29.74
C ALA A 172 26.23 11.80 -28.29
N THR A 173 27.25 11.52 -27.45
CA THR A 173 27.24 11.87 -26.04
C THR A 173 27.48 13.36 -25.85
N GLN A 174 26.65 14.01 -25.06
CA GLN A 174 26.73 15.42 -24.69
C GLN A 174 26.70 15.58 -23.18
N GLN A 175 27.16 16.72 -22.71
CA GLN A 175 27.09 17.07 -21.29
C GLN A 175 26.49 18.46 -21.12
N VAL A 176 25.72 18.61 -20.05
CA VAL A 176 25.26 19.90 -19.55
C VAL A 176 25.62 20.04 -18.09
N LYS A 177 26.03 21.22 -17.69
CA LYS A 177 26.34 21.58 -16.29
C LYS A 177 25.29 22.54 -15.77
N ALA A 178 24.93 22.38 -14.53
CA ALA A 178 24.03 23.27 -13.82
C ALA A 178 24.54 23.50 -12.41
N ASP A 179 24.31 24.71 -11.93
CA ASP A 179 24.43 25.06 -10.52
C ASP A 179 23.17 24.59 -9.76
N TRP A 180 23.26 24.55 -8.47
CA TRP A 180 22.14 24.12 -7.61
C TRP A 180 22.07 24.92 -6.31
#